data_953edb99a209d7002f7215d5801a381f
#
_entry.id   953edb99a209d7002f7215d5801a381f
#
_cell.length_a   1.000
_cell.length_b   1.000
_cell.length_c   1.000
_cell.angle_alpha   90.00
_cell.angle_beta   90.00
_cell.angle_gamma   90.00
#
_symmetry.space_group_name_H-M   'P 1'
#
loop_
_entity.id
_entity.type
_entity.pdbx_description
1 polymer ?
#
loop_
_entity_poly.entity_id
_entity_poly.type
_entity_poly.pdbx_seq_one_letter_code
_entity_poly.pdbx_strand_id
1 'polypeptide(L)'
;MTAAQVAELASQAEAVPDAGIYQMYQNRSWLWGQNGAGFFAVQRRQFSAWTSDKGKLGYGDGIWFLPGGGKLCFRAKWHGAGGDADALTCFEHRQAGRVVYQRKIPDGDWYVFRSSDRNMADEFMKVKYGDYATWKQNRIKAKP
;
A
#
# COMPACT_ATOMS: atom_id res chain seq x y z
N MET A 1 5.24 -12.18 18.50
CA MET A 1 6.65 -11.77 18.29
C MET A 1 6.80 -10.27 18.56
N THR A 2 7.93 -9.90 19.09
CA THR A 2 8.26 -8.48 19.27
C THR A 2 8.67 -7.86 17.93
N ALA A 3 8.65 -6.54 17.85
CA ALA A 3 9.12 -5.83 16.66
C ALA A 3 10.60 -6.18 16.35
N ALA A 4 11.42 -6.34 17.38
CA ALA A 4 12.83 -6.72 17.19
C ALA A 4 12.98 -8.12 16.59
N GLN A 5 12.15 -9.06 17.03
CA GLN A 5 12.15 -10.42 16.47
C GLN A 5 11.73 -10.44 15.01
N VAL A 6 10.69 -9.67 14.66
CA VAL A 6 10.26 -9.56 13.27
C VAL A 6 11.36 -8.93 12.41
N ALA A 7 12.00 -7.87 12.88
CA ALA A 7 13.09 -7.21 12.16
C ALA A 7 14.25 -8.17 11.90
N GLU A 8 14.59 -9.02 12.87
CA GLU A 8 15.65 -10.01 12.72
C GLU A 8 15.30 -11.04 11.65
N LEU A 9 14.07 -11.55 11.67
CA LEU A 9 13.61 -12.49 10.66
C LEU A 9 13.60 -11.85 9.27
N ALA A 10 13.13 -10.61 9.16
CA ALA A 10 13.13 -9.89 7.89
C ALA A 10 14.55 -9.66 7.35
N SER A 11 15.52 -9.43 8.24
CA SER A 11 16.91 -9.21 7.82
C SER A 11 17.52 -10.45 7.15
N GLN A 12 17.00 -11.63 7.46
CA GLN A 12 17.45 -12.90 6.90
C GLN A 12 16.62 -13.36 5.71
N ALA A 13 15.53 -12.66 5.42
CA ALA A 13 14.62 -12.99 4.31
C ALA A 13 15.10 -12.32 3.03
N GLU A 14 14.59 -12.80 1.90
CA GLU A 14 14.98 -12.29 0.59
C GLU A 14 13.96 -11.28 0.08
N ALA A 15 14.42 -10.32 -0.74
CA ALA A 15 13.52 -9.37 -1.38
C ALA A 15 12.52 -10.12 -2.26
N VAL A 16 11.25 -9.72 -2.19
CA VAL A 16 10.22 -10.27 -3.05
C VAL A 16 10.48 -9.75 -4.48
N PRO A 17 10.55 -10.63 -5.50
CA PRO A 17 10.73 -10.19 -6.88
C PRO A 17 9.56 -9.30 -7.35
N ASP A 18 9.83 -8.44 -8.35
CA ASP A 18 8.80 -7.55 -8.89
C ASP A 18 7.55 -8.32 -9.33
N ALA A 19 7.70 -9.50 -9.94
CA ALA A 19 6.55 -10.31 -10.34
C ALA A 19 5.66 -10.69 -9.15
N GLY A 20 6.27 -10.97 -8.00
CA GLY A 20 5.53 -11.27 -6.78
C GLY A 20 4.83 -10.06 -6.22
N ILE A 21 5.49 -8.90 -6.21
CA ILE A 21 4.86 -7.64 -5.80
C ILE A 21 3.68 -7.33 -6.73
N TYR A 22 3.88 -7.44 -8.03
CA TYR A 22 2.84 -7.18 -9.01
C TYR A 22 1.59 -8.04 -8.74
N GLN A 23 1.77 -9.33 -8.48
CA GLN A 23 0.65 -10.23 -8.21
C GLN A 23 -0.11 -9.86 -6.94
N MET A 24 0.57 -9.32 -5.93
CA MET A 24 -0.07 -8.95 -4.68
C MET A 24 -0.91 -7.68 -4.78
N TYR A 25 -0.62 -6.80 -5.74
CA TYR A 25 -1.26 -5.48 -5.78
C TYR A 25 -2.03 -5.17 -7.04
N GLN A 26 -1.77 -5.84 -8.14
CA GLN A 26 -2.38 -5.50 -9.43
C GLN A 26 -3.91 -5.60 -9.38
N ASN A 27 -4.58 -4.56 -9.82
CA ASN A 27 -6.05 -4.43 -9.80
C ASN A 27 -6.67 -4.71 -8.45
N ARG A 28 -5.92 -4.37 -7.39
CA ARG A 28 -6.40 -4.50 -6.02
C ARG A 28 -6.45 -3.14 -5.35
N SER A 29 -7.30 -3.03 -4.35
CA SER A 29 -7.33 -1.88 -3.46
C SER A 29 -6.74 -2.26 -2.11
N TRP A 30 -5.91 -1.39 -1.57
CA TRP A 30 -5.42 -1.49 -0.19
C TRP A 30 -6.35 -0.67 0.68
N LEU A 31 -7.06 -1.34 1.56
CA LEU A 31 -8.06 -0.69 2.41
C LEU A 31 -7.37 -0.21 3.69
N TRP A 32 -7.50 1.08 3.97
CA TRP A 32 -6.91 1.71 5.16
C TRP A 32 -7.96 2.00 6.23
N GLY A 33 -9.00 1.17 6.28
CA GLY A 33 -10.09 1.32 7.22
C GLY A 33 -10.83 2.64 6.99
N GLN A 34 -11.07 3.36 8.08
CA GLN A 34 -11.75 4.65 8.00
C GLN A 34 -10.88 5.75 7.39
N ASN A 35 -9.59 5.52 7.25
CA ASN A 35 -8.65 6.53 6.77
C ASN A 35 -8.53 6.58 5.24
N GLY A 36 -9.14 5.63 4.54
CA GLY A 36 -9.14 5.68 3.09
C GLY A 36 -8.94 4.35 2.41
N ALA A 37 -8.58 4.43 1.12
CA ALA A 37 -8.23 3.28 0.29
C ALA A 37 -7.43 3.75 -0.91
N GLY A 38 -6.52 2.90 -1.38
CA GLY A 38 -5.76 3.15 -2.60
C GLY A 38 -5.92 2.01 -3.59
N PHE A 39 -6.15 2.32 -4.86
CA PHE A 39 -6.34 1.33 -5.92
C PHE A 39 -5.16 1.35 -6.89
N PHE A 40 -4.62 0.16 -7.18
CA PHE A 40 -3.46 -0.07 -8.05
C PHE A 40 -3.96 -0.64 -9.38
N ALA A 41 -4.26 0.24 -10.33
CA ALA A 41 -4.75 -0.18 -11.64
C ALA A 41 -3.62 -0.72 -12.50
N VAL A 42 -3.90 -1.77 -13.27
CA VAL A 42 -2.95 -2.29 -14.26
C VAL A 42 -2.78 -1.27 -15.38
N GLN A 43 -3.89 -0.69 -15.83
CA GLN A 43 -3.87 0.24 -16.94
C GLN A 43 -3.07 1.49 -16.60
N ARG A 44 -2.01 1.74 -17.36
CA ARG A 44 -1.11 2.89 -17.19
C ARG A 44 -0.49 2.97 -15.80
N ARG A 45 -0.57 1.89 -15.03
CA ARG A 45 -0.10 1.88 -13.64
C ARG A 45 -0.67 3.03 -12.82
N GLN A 46 -1.94 3.37 -13.07
CA GLN A 46 -2.59 4.45 -12.33
C GLN A 46 -2.80 4.07 -10.87
N PHE A 47 -2.62 5.05 -10.01
CA PHE A 47 -2.92 4.95 -8.59
C PHE A 47 -3.98 5.98 -8.25
N SER A 48 -5.08 5.52 -7.65
CA SER A 48 -6.20 6.39 -7.26
C SER A 48 -6.53 6.12 -5.80
N ALA A 49 -6.71 7.20 -5.02
CA ALA A 49 -6.94 7.03 -3.60
C ALA A 49 -7.90 8.09 -3.07
N TRP A 50 -8.58 7.74 -1.97
CA TRP A 50 -9.25 8.72 -1.14
C TRP A 50 -8.73 8.59 0.29
N THR A 51 -8.78 9.66 1.03
CA THR A 51 -8.31 9.70 2.41
C THR A 51 -9.29 10.44 3.29
N SER A 52 -9.26 10.11 4.57
CA SER A 52 -9.98 10.84 5.61
C SER A 52 -9.05 11.01 6.79
N ASP A 53 -8.81 12.26 7.16
CA ASP A 53 -8.00 12.60 8.32
C ASP A 53 -8.87 13.42 9.25
N LYS A 54 -9.27 12.83 10.39
CA LYS A 54 -10.12 13.48 11.38
C LYS A 54 -11.41 14.04 10.75
N GLY A 55 -11.99 13.26 9.83
CA GLY A 55 -13.21 13.64 9.13
C GLY A 55 -13.01 14.56 7.93
N LYS A 56 -11.78 15.00 7.68
CA LYS A 56 -11.47 15.82 6.51
C LYS A 56 -11.11 14.92 5.33
N LEU A 57 -11.88 15.03 4.26
CA LEU A 57 -11.71 14.18 3.09
C LEU A 57 -10.68 14.76 2.14
N GLY A 58 -9.89 13.87 1.55
CA GLY A 58 -8.91 14.19 0.52
C GLY A 58 -8.83 13.07 -0.50
N TYR A 59 -8.05 13.28 -1.55
CA TYR A 59 -7.82 12.26 -2.55
C TYR A 59 -6.43 12.38 -3.15
N GLY A 60 -5.96 11.28 -3.76
CA GLY A 60 -4.67 11.25 -4.42
C GLY A 60 -4.77 10.64 -5.81
N ASP A 61 -4.00 11.18 -6.74
CA ASP A 61 -3.88 10.70 -8.11
C ASP A 61 -2.42 10.56 -8.48
N GLY A 62 -2.07 9.46 -9.10
CA GLY A 62 -0.72 9.30 -9.57
C GLY A 62 -0.48 7.96 -10.24
N ILE A 63 0.71 7.45 -10.05
CA ILE A 63 1.13 6.16 -10.61
C ILE A 63 1.76 5.30 -9.52
N TRP A 64 1.74 4.00 -9.74
CA TRP A 64 2.48 3.05 -8.92
C TRP A 64 3.51 2.33 -9.77
N PHE A 65 4.59 1.94 -9.14
CA PHE A 65 5.70 1.32 -9.87
C PHE A 65 6.54 0.42 -8.97
N LEU A 66 7.33 -0.43 -9.60
CA LEU A 66 8.14 -1.45 -8.94
C LEU A 66 9.60 -1.20 -9.28
N PRO A 67 10.36 -0.49 -8.41
CA PRO A 67 11.74 -0.14 -8.74
C PRO A 67 12.74 -1.28 -8.52
N GLY A 68 12.28 -2.44 -8.04
CA GLY A 68 13.16 -3.53 -7.65
C GLY A 68 13.40 -3.53 -6.16
N GLY A 69 14.15 -4.55 -5.68
CA GLY A 69 14.48 -4.67 -4.26
C GLY A 69 13.29 -4.94 -3.35
N GLY A 70 12.22 -5.52 -3.90
CA GLY A 70 11.02 -5.84 -3.12
C GLY A 70 10.13 -4.65 -2.82
N LYS A 71 10.26 -3.58 -3.59
CA LYS A 71 9.56 -2.33 -3.29
C LYS A 71 8.30 -2.16 -4.13
N LEU A 72 7.24 -1.70 -3.47
CA LEU A 72 6.07 -1.11 -4.09
C LEU A 72 6.13 0.37 -3.82
N CYS A 73 6.08 1.19 -4.86
CA CYS A 73 6.06 2.64 -4.71
C CYS A 73 4.86 3.24 -5.41
N PHE A 74 4.33 4.31 -4.86
CA PHE A 74 3.36 5.14 -5.57
C PHE A 74 3.71 6.60 -5.37
N ARG A 75 3.68 7.31 -6.49
CA ARG A 75 3.89 8.76 -6.52
C ARG A 75 2.57 9.40 -6.84
N ALA A 76 2.10 10.25 -5.96
CA ALA A 76 0.77 10.82 -6.10
C ALA A 76 0.79 12.30 -5.74
N LYS A 77 -0.12 13.04 -6.38
CA LYS A 77 -0.49 14.37 -5.92
C LYS A 77 -1.68 14.20 -5.00
N TRP A 78 -1.53 14.67 -3.77
CA TRP A 78 -2.56 14.57 -2.75
C TRP A 78 -3.26 15.92 -2.62
N HIS A 79 -4.59 15.88 -2.62
CA HIS A 79 -5.45 17.04 -2.50
C HIS A 79 -6.24 16.93 -1.21
N GLY A 80 -6.14 17.94 -0.37
CA GLY A 80 -6.81 17.92 0.93
C GLY A 80 -7.14 19.32 1.43
N ALA A 81 -7.67 19.39 2.63
CA ALA A 81 -8.09 20.66 3.24
C ALA A 81 -6.93 21.63 3.43
N GLY A 82 -5.72 21.11 3.62
CA GLY A 82 -4.51 21.93 3.78
C GLY A 82 -3.82 22.33 2.49
N GLY A 83 -4.38 21.99 1.33
CA GLY A 83 -3.80 22.24 0.02
C GLY A 83 -3.29 20.98 -0.65
N ASP A 84 -2.53 21.17 -1.73
CA ASP A 84 -2.00 20.08 -2.53
C ASP A 84 -0.55 19.79 -2.20
N ALA A 85 -0.16 18.51 -2.26
CA ALA A 85 1.22 18.10 -2.04
C ALA A 85 1.55 16.87 -2.86
N ASP A 86 2.75 16.86 -3.45
CA ASP A 86 3.29 15.69 -4.12
C ASP A 86 4.02 14.82 -3.09
N ALA A 87 3.86 13.50 -3.18
CA ALA A 87 4.56 12.59 -2.29
C ALA A 87 4.89 11.28 -2.98
N LEU A 88 6.04 10.74 -2.63
CA LEU A 88 6.47 9.39 -3.00
C LEU A 88 6.37 8.53 -1.75
N THR A 89 5.61 7.44 -1.84
CA THR A 89 5.45 6.49 -0.75
C THR A 89 5.91 5.13 -1.23
N CYS A 90 6.76 4.48 -0.46
CA CYS A 90 7.26 3.15 -0.82
C CYS A 90 7.19 2.21 0.37
N PHE A 91 6.91 0.95 0.06
CA PHE A 91 6.91 -0.15 1.02
C PHE A 91 7.85 -1.24 0.51
N GLU A 92 8.64 -1.78 1.43
CA GLU A 92 9.59 -2.84 1.11
C GLU A 92 9.02 -4.19 1.57
N HIS A 93 9.27 -5.24 0.77
CA HIS A 93 8.77 -6.58 1.04
C HIS A 93 9.91 -7.58 0.98
N ARG A 94 9.98 -8.46 1.98
CA ARG A 94 10.90 -9.59 2.00
C ARG A 94 10.13 -10.87 2.28
N GLN A 95 10.61 -11.99 1.78
CA GLN A 95 9.93 -13.25 1.95
C GLN A 95 10.87 -14.34 2.45
N ALA A 96 10.31 -15.22 3.28
CA ALA A 96 10.94 -16.45 3.71
C ALA A 96 9.85 -17.52 3.63
N GLY A 97 9.98 -18.43 2.63
CA GLY A 97 8.90 -19.37 2.34
C GLY A 97 7.63 -18.63 1.96
N ARG A 98 6.54 -18.90 2.68
CA ARG A 98 5.25 -18.26 2.43
C ARG A 98 5.06 -16.97 3.20
N VAL A 99 5.95 -16.66 4.12
CA VAL A 99 5.81 -15.46 4.96
C VAL A 99 6.37 -14.27 4.21
N VAL A 100 5.61 -13.19 4.17
CA VAL A 100 6.06 -11.91 3.62
C VAL A 100 6.11 -10.89 4.74
N TYR A 101 7.25 -10.22 4.87
CA TYR A 101 7.47 -9.10 5.79
C TYR A 101 7.39 -7.80 5.00
N GLN A 102 6.84 -6.78 5.61
CA GLN A 102 6.69 -5.47 4.97
C GLN A 102 7.10 -4.37 5.93
N ARG A 103 7.62 -3.29 5.39
CA ARG A 103 7.78 -2.04 6.13
C ARG A 103 7.60 -0.86 5.20
N LYS A 104 7.16 0.26 5.74
CA LYS A 104 7.21 1.53 5.04
C LYS A 104 8.63 2.06 5.11
N ILE A 105 9.19 2.47 3.99
CA ILE A 105 10.54 3.02 3.98
C ILE A 105 10.48 4.54 3.97
N PRO A 106 11.48 5.24 4.55
CA PRO A 106 12.73 4.68 5.09
C PRO A 106 12.67 4.23 6.55
N ASP A 107 11.68 4.67 7.34
CA ASP A 107 11.76 4.59 8.80
C ASP A 107 10.76 3.63 9.44
N GLY A 108 9.95 2.94 8.67
CA GLY A 108 8.93 2.05 9.21
C GLY A 108 9.51 0.77 9.79
N ASP A 109 8.87 0.25 10.84
CA ASP A 109 9.25 -1.04 11.41
C ASP A 109 8.75 -2.18 10.52
N TRP A 110 9.51 -3.29 10.52
CA TRP A 110 9.07 -4.50 9.86
C TRP A 110 7.91 -5.13 10.61
N TYR A 111 6.95 -5.63 9.88
CA TYR A 111 5.83 -6.43 10.41
C TYR A 111 5.50 -7.55 9.43
N VAL A 112 4.78 -8.55 9.92
CA VAL A 112 4.31 -9.64 9.07
C VAL A 112 3.17 -9.12 8.21
N PHE A 113 3.39 -9.08 6.91
CA PHE A 113 2.40 -8.66 5.93
C PHE A 113 1.45 -9.81 5.58
N ARG A 114 2.04 -10.99 5.36
CA ARG A 114 1.30 -12.22 5.03
C ARG A 114 1.92 -13.39 5.79
N SER A 115 1.11 -14.07 6.59
CA SER A 115 1.54 -15.26 7.33
C SER A 115 1.59 -16.48 6.41
N SER A 116 2.29 -17.54 6.86
CA SER A 116 2.34 -18.81 6.13
C SER A 116 0.94 -19.44 5.99
N ASP A 117 0.14 -19.36 7.04
CA ASP A 117 -1.27 -19.75 7.01
C ASP A 117 -2.11 -18.47 7.04
N ARG A 118 -3.22 -18.47 6.28
CA ARG A 118 -4.09 -17.30 6.21
C ARG A 118 -4.49 -16.86 7.61
N ASN A 119 -4.26 -15.59 7.91
CA ASN A 119 -4.62 -14.99 9.18
C ASN A 119 -5.37 -13.69 8.90
N MET A 120 -6.56 -13.53 9.48
CA MET A 120 -7.37 -12.34 9.26
C MET A 120 -6.72 -11.07 9.77
N ALA A 121 -5.73 -11.18 10.66
CA ALA A 121 -4.98 -10.02 11.14
C ALA A 121 -3.86 -9.58 10.19
N ASP A 122 -3.56 -10.35 9.14
CA ASP A 122 -2.53 -9.98 8.19
C ASP A 122 -2.92 -8.71 7.44
N GLU A 123 -1.95 -7.83 7.26
CA GLU A 123 -2.17 -6.61 6.47
C GLU A 123 -2.58 -6.95 5.04
N PHE A 124 -2.05 -8.04 4.47
CA PHE A 124 -2.41 -8.49 3.13
C PHE A 124 -3.90 -8.78 2.97
N MET A 125 -4.59 -9.12 4.04
CA MET A 125 -6.04 -9.35 3.98
C MET A 125 -6.83 -8.07 3.67
N LYS A 126 -6.20 -6.91 3.84
CA LYS A 126 -6.79 -5.61 3.50
C LYS A 126 -6.54 -5.23 2.04
N VAL A 127 -5.75 -6.02 1.31
CA VAL A 127 -5.47 -5.81 -0.12
C VAL A 127 -6.42 -6.71 -0.90
N LYS A 128 -7.50 -6.12 -1.43
CA LYS A 128 -8.61 -6.87 -2.02
C LYS A 128 -8.76 -6.58 -3.50
N TYR A 129 -9.11 -7.60 -4.27
CA TYR A 129 -9.39 -7.40 -5.68
C TYR A 129 -10.54 -6.42 -5.88
N GLY A 130 -10.37 -5.55 -6.86
CA GLY A 130 -11.39 -4.59 -7.23
C GLY A 130 -11.02 -3.18 -6.83
N ASP A 131 -11.77 -2.24 -7.36
CA ASP A 131 -11.58 -0.81 -7.13
C ASP A 131 -12.53 -0.33 -6.05
N TYR A 132 -11.99 -0.10 -4.86
CA TYR A 132 -12.72 0.42 -3.72
C TYR A 132 -12.41 1.89 -3.46
N ALA A 133 -11.71 2.55 -4.39
CA ALA A 133 -11.20 3.91 -4.16
C ALA A 133 -11.76 4.95 -5.13
N THR A 134 -11.88 4.62 -6.41
CA THR A 134 -12.15 5.61 -7.45
C THR A 134 -13.53 6.27 -7.31
N TRP A 135 -14.55 5.52 -6.93
CA TRP A 135 -15.90 6.09 -6.77
C TRP A 135 -15.90 7.16 -5.69
N LYS A 136 -15.23 6.91 -4.57
CA LYS A 136 -15.15 7.86 -3.46
C LYS A 136 -14.30 9.06 -3.84
N GLN A 137 -13.18 8.82 -4.52
CA GLN A 137 -12.33 9.88 -5.05
C GLN A 137 -13.13 10.82 -5.95
N ASN A 138 -13.91 10.27 -6.88
CA ASN A 138 -14.72 11.08 -7.79
C ASN A 138 -15.77 11.90 -7.05
N ARG A 139 -16.36 11.35 -6.00
CA ARG A 139 -17.32 12.10 -5.17
C ARG A 139 -16.67 13.26 -4.45
N ILE A 140 -15.45 13.07 -3.95
CA ILE A 140 -14.70 14.12 -3.27
C ILE A 140 -14.34 15.22 -4.28
N LYS A 141 -13.87 14.85 -5.48
CA LYS A 141 -13.53 15.80 -6.53
C LYS A 141 -14.72 16.66 -6.97
N ALA A 142 -15.91 16.08 -6.94
CA ALA A 142 -17.13 16.76 -7.41
C ALA A 142 -17.62 17.83 -6.43
N LYS A 143 -17.12 17.86 -5.20
CA LYS A 143 -17.53 18.87 -4.23
C LYS A 143 -16.78 20.16 -4.48
N PRO A 144 -17.49 21.31 -4.50
CA PRO A 144 -16.86 22.63 -4.66
C PRO A 144 -16.01 23.02 -3.45
#